data_5339786ea36a2394e6519a558b3ec873
#
_entry.id   5339786ea36a2394e6519a558b3ec873
#
_cell.length_a   1.000
_cell.length_b   1.000
_cell.length_c   1.000
_cell.angle_alpha   90.00
_cell.angle_beta   90.00
_cell.angle_gamma   90.00
#
_symmetry.space_group_name_H-M   'P 1'
#
loop_
_entity.id
_entity.type
_entity.pdbx_description
1 polymer ?
#
loop_
_entity_poly.entity_id
_entity_poly.type
_entity_poly.pdbx_seq_one_letter_code
_entity_poly.pdbx_strand_id
1 'polypeptide(L)'
;MEEFTYAKAGVDIKKEEDVVSAILNVVEFEEEKVEVEGKKLVLCTDGVGSKVIVANEMKKWDTIGIDCIAMNVNDCLVLGAKPLAFVDYLAMEK
;
A
#
# COMPACT_ATOMS: atom_id res chain seq x y z
N MET A 1 6.79 27.53 15.16
CA MET A 1 6.78 26.05 14.95
C MET A 1 6.34 25.79 13.52
N GLU A 2 7.13 25.05 12.77
CA GLU A 2 6.72 24.70 11.39
C GLU A 2 5.50 23.77 11.41
N GLU A 3 4.54 24.06 10.54
CA GLU A 3 3.41 23.18 10.35
C GLU A 3 3.88 21.85 9.75
N PHE A 4 3.46 20.74 10.36
CA PHE A 4 3.78 19.42 9.89
C PHE A 4 2.75 18.98 8.83
N THR A 5 3.20 18.77 7.60
CA THR A 5 2.34 18.37 6.48
C THR A 5 2.75 17.00 5.94
N TYR A 6 1.87 16.34 5.21
CA TYR A 6 2.19 15.08 4.53
C TYR A 6 3.37 15.23 3.56
N ALA A 7 3.43 16.36 2.82
CA ALA A 7 4.53 16.62 1.90
C ALA A 7 5.88 16.69 2.62
N LYS A 8 5.93 17.33 3.80
CA LYS A 8 7.13 17.41 4.63
C LYS A 8 7.53 16.04 5.19
N ALA A 9 6.59 15.16 5.40
CA ALA A 9 6.84 13.78 5.82
C ALA A 9 7.22 12.85 4.67
N GLY A 10 7.34 13.36 3.45
CA GLY A 10 7.68 12.57 2.27
C GLY A 10 6.48 12.01 1.50
N VAL A 11 5.28 12.44 1.86
CA VAL A 11 4.05 12.02 1.18
C VAL A 11 3.45 13.24 0.47
N ASP A 12 3.57 13.29 -0.84
CA ASP A 12 2.95 14.33 -1.67
C ASP A 12 1.67 13.79 -2.31
N ILE A 13 0.53 14.12 -1.71
CA ILE A 13 -0.80 13.63 -2.11
C ILE A 13 -1.12 14.06 -3.55
N LYS A 14 -0.80 15.31 -3.93
CA LYS A 14 -1.04 15.79 -5.29
C LYS A 14 -0.20 15.04 -6.32
N LYS A 15 1.06 14.74 -6.01
CA LYS A 15 1.91 13.92 -6.87
C LYS A 15 1.37 12.51 -7.03
N GLU A 16 0.88 11.90 -5.95
CA GLU A 16 0.24 10.60 -6.00
C GLU A 16 -0.99 10.62 -6.91
N GLU A 17 -1.87 11.62 -6.77
CA GLU A 17 -3.06 11.79 -7.62
C GLU A 17 -2.68 11.96 -9.08
N ASP A 18 -1.67 12.74 -9.38
CA ASP A 18 -1.19 12.96 -10.75
C ASP A 18 -0.63 11.66 -11.37
N VAL A 19 0.13 10.89 -10.62
CA VAL A 19 0.66 9.59 -11.06
C VAL A 19 -0.46 8.58 -11.27
N VAL A 20 -1.40 8.48 -10.35
CA VAL A 20 -2.56 7.60 -10.46
C VAL A 20 -3.40 7.96 -11.67
N SER A 21 -3.67 9.25 -11.89
CA SER A 21 -4.41 9.72 -13.07
C SER A 21 -3.70 9.36 -14.37
N ALA A 22 -2.38 9.50 -14.43
CA ALA A 22 -1.58 9.11 -15.58
C ALA A 22 -1.65 7.61 -15.87
N ILE A 23 -1.61 6.78 -14.84
CA ILE A 23 -1.75 5.34 -14.95
C ILE A 23 -3.15 4.95 -15.43
N LEU A 24 -4.19 5.55 -14.86
CA LEU A 24 -5.57 5.28 -15.22
C LEU A 24 -5.91 5.69 -16.66
N ASN A 25 -5.22 6.67 -17.20
CA ASN A 25 -5.37 7.05 -18.61
C ASN A 25 -4.79 5.99 -19.58
N VAL A 26 -3.87 5.15 -19.11
CA VAL A 26 -3.24 4.10 -19.93
C VAL A 26 -3.93 2.76 -19.71
N VAL A 27 -4.41 2.53 -18.47
CA VAL A 27 -5.05 1.27 -18.06
C VAL A 27 -6.50 1.57 -17.74
N GLU A 28 -7.43 1.00 -18.49
CA GLU A 28 -8.87 1.12 -18.24
C GLU A 28 -9.24 0.29 -17.00
N PHE A 29 -9.05 0.86 -15.81
CA PHE A 29 -9.58 0.32 -14.56
C PHE A 29 -10.84 1.07 -14.16
N GLU A 30 -11.97 0.43 -14.22
CA GLU A 30 -13.23 1.02 -13.74
C GLU A 30 -13.42 0.86 -12.22
N GLU A 31 -12.81 -0.14 -11.60
CA GLU A 31 -12.87 -0.41 -10.16
C GLU A 31 -11.63 -1.18 -9.69
N GLU A 32 -11.36 -1.19 -8.38
CA GLU A 32 -10.32 -2.01 -7.75
C GLU A 32 -10.63 -3.52 -7.79
N LYS A 33 -11.46 -3.94 -8.71
CA LYS A 33 -11.93 -5.32 -8.87
C LYS A 33 -11.69 -5.80 -10.28
N VAL A 34 -11.16 -7.00 -10.37
CA VAL A 34 -10.95 -7.69 -11.63
C VAL A 34 -11.91 -8.89 -11.68
N GLU A 35 -12.68 -9.02 -12.76
CA GLU A 35 -13.55 -10.16 -12.93
C GLU A 35 -12.79 -11.32 -13.58
N VAL A 36 -12.77 -12.46 -12.90
CA VAL A 36 -12.14 -13.70 -13.39
C VAL A 36 -13.13 -14.84 -13.24
N GLU A 37 -13.48 -15.46 -14.36
CA GLU A 37 -14.42 -16.61 -14.40
C GLU A 37 -15.74 -16.35 -13.65
N GLY A 38 -16.32 -15.16 -13.82
CA GLY A 38 -17.57 -14.77 -13.19
C GLY A 38 -17.45 -14.38 -11.72
N LYS A 39 -16.25 -14.39 -11.17
CA LYS A 39 -15.98 -13.97 -9.79
C LYS A 39 -15.22 -12.66 -9.77
N LYS A 40 -15.50 -11.83 -8.77
CA LYS A 40 -14.78 -10.56 -8.58
C LYS A 40 -13.55 -10.80 -7.71
N LEU A 41 -12.39 -10.45 -8.24
CA LEU A 41 -11.11 -10.50 -7.53
C LEU A 41 -10.70 -9.09 -7.13
N VAL A 42 -10.37 -8.92 -5.85
CA VAL A 42 -9.85 -7.65 -5.32
C VAL A 42 -8.34 -7.78 -5.16
N LEU A 43 -7.62 -6.79 -5.67
CA LEU A 43 -6.17 -6.70 -5.57
C LEU A 43 -5.81 -5.43 -4.81
N CYS A 44 -5.05 -5.57 -3.74
CA CYS A 44 -4.57 -4.46 -2.93
C CYS A 44 -3.06 -4.58 -2.76
N THR A 45 -2.36 -3.46 -2.81
CA THR A 45 -0.94 -3.40 -2.53
C THR A 45 -0.59 -2.10 -1.84
N ASP A 46 0.25 -2.19 -0.84
CA ASP A 46 0.75 -1.03 -0.11
C ASP A 46 2.05 -1.40 0.62
N GLY A 47 2.86 -0.40 0.90
CA GLY A 47 4.07 -0.54 1.68
C GLY A 47 3.87 -0.16 3.14
N VAL A 48 4.73 -0.65 4.03
CA VAL A 48 4.68 -0.29 5.45
C VAL A 48 4.94 1.21 5.68
N GLY A 49 5.65 1.84 4.76
CA GLY A 49 5.88 3.28 4.80
C GLY A 49 6.95 3.71 5.80
N SER A 50 6.79 4.91 6.35
CA SER A 50 7.79 5.55 7.23
C SER A 50 8.04 4.80 8.54
N LYS A 51 7.17 3.91 8.94
CA LYS A 51 7.38 3.06 10.12
C LYS A 51 8.65 2.21 10.02
N VAL A 52 9.06 1.84 8.81
CA VAL A 52 10.31 1.11 8.57
C VAL A 52 11.52 1.94 9.00
N ILE A 53 11.47 3.25 8.82
CA ILE A 53 12.55 4.15 9.26
C ILE A 53 12.70 4.08 10.78
N VAL A 54 11.58 4.12 11.50
CA VAL A 54 11.58 4.01 12.96
C VAL A 54 12.12 2.64 13.40
N ALA A 55 11.69 1.57 12.72
CA ALA A 55 12.18 0.23 13.00
C ALA A 55 13.69 0.11 12.78
N ASN A 56 14.22 0.72 11.75
CA ASN A 56 15.66 0.77 11.48
C ASN A 56 16.42 1.53 12.56
N GLU A 57 15.90 2.69 12.99
CA GLU A 57 16.49 3.47 14.07
C GLU A 57 16.52 2.71 15.39
N MET A 58 15.46 1.98 15.68
CA MET A 58 15.33 1.15 16.88
C MET A 58 16.04 -0.20 16.77
N LYS A 59 16.48 -0.58 15.58
CA LYS A 59 16.98 -1.94 15.26
C LYS A 59 16.02 -3.03 15.70
N LYS A 60 14.71 -2.78 15.48
CA LYS A 60 13.64 -3.69 15.87
C LYS A 60 12.71 -3.93 14.67
N TRP A 61 12.82 -5.11 14.06
CA TRP A 61 12.10 -5.45 12.84
C TRP A 61 11.10 -6.61 13.01
N ASP A 62 11.02 -7.18 14.19
CA ASP A 62 10.24 -8.38 14.48
C ASP A 62 8.72 -8.20 14.33
N THR A 63 8.22 -6.96 14.31
CA THR A 63 6.80 -6.65 14.16
C THR A 63 6.44 -6.07 12.79
N ILE A 64 7.40 -5.78 11.93
CA ILE A 64 7.16 -5.15 10.62
C ILE A 64 6.34 -6.06 9.70
N GLY A 65 6.58 -7.35 9.71
CA GLY A 65 5.81 -8.31 8.92
C GLY A 65 4.34 -8.34 9.30
N ILE A 66 4.03 -8.21 10.58
CA ILE A 66 2.66 -8.12 11.09
C ILE A 66 1.98 -6.87 10.54
N ASP A 67 2.65 -5.72 10.59
CA ASP A 67 2.14 -4.46 10.04
C ASP A 67 1.89 -4.57 8.52
N CYS A 68 2.82 -5.18 7.79
CA CYS A 68 2.73 -5.34 6.35
C CYS A 68 1.50 -6.18 5.95
N ILE A 69 1.28 -7.30 6.62
CA ILE A 69 0.13 -8.17 6.36
C ILE A 69 -1.16 -7.48 6.79
N ALA A 70 -1.18 -6.88 7.97
CA ALA A 70 -2.38 -6.27 8.52
C ALA A 70 -2.91 -5.14 7.64
N MET A 71 -2.06 -4.23 7.18
CA MET A 71 -2.50 -3.10 6.36
C MET A 71 -3.07 -3.56 5.02
N ASN A 72 -2.45 -4.54 4.37
CA ASN A 72 -2.93 -5.06 3.10
C ASN A 72 -4.22 -5.88 3.25
N VAL A 73 -4.31 -6.70 4.28
CA VAL A 73 -5.54 -7.48 4.59
C VAL A 73 -6.70 -6.55 4.93
N ASN A 74 -6.47 -5.50 5.71
CA ASN A 74 -7.51 -4.55 6.08
C ASN A 74 -8.08 -3.83 4.86
N ASP A 75 -7.26 -3.48 3.88
CA ASP A 75 -7.75 -2.89 2.63
C ASP A 75 -8.69 -3.84 1.86
N CYS A 76 -8.39 -5.13 1.85
CA CYS A 76 -9.28 -6.14 1.28
C CYS A 76 -10.59 -6.25 2.06
N LEU A 77 -10.53 -6.23 3.39
CA LEU A 77 -11.70 -6.37 4.27
C LEU A 77 -12.67 -5.19 4.13
N VAL A 78 -12.16 -3.98 3.90
CA VAL A 78 -12.99 -2.80 3.64
C VAL A 78 -13.90 -2.99 2.44
N LEU A 79 -13.45 -3.75 1.44
CA LEU A 79 -14.23 -4.08 0.25
C LEU A 79 -15.09 -5.34 0.41
N GLY A 80 -15.12 -5.92 1.61
CA GLY A 80 -15.85 -7.15 1.88
C GLY A 80 -15.22 -8.40 1.26
N ALA A 81 -13.95 -8.32 0.87
CA ALA A 81 -13.24 -9.42 0.23
C ALA A 81 -12.58 -10.34 1.25
N LYS A 82 -12.56 -11.64 0.94
CA LYS A 82 -11.83 -12.63 1.72
C LYS A 82 -10.39 -12.70 1.22
N PRO A 83 -9.37 -12.53 2.07
CA PRO A 83 -7.98 -12.71 1.67
C PRO A 83 -7.72 -14.14 1.19
N LEU A 84 -7.12 -14.30 0.02
CA LEU A 84 -6.81 -15.60 -0.59
C LEU A 84 -5.32 -15.87 -0.68
N ALA A 85 -4.55 -14.83 -1.00
CA ALA A 85 -3.11 -14.95 -1.22
C ALA A 85 -2.44 -13.62 -0.88
N PHE A 86 -1.19 -13.70 -0.53
CA PHE A 86 -0.35 -12.55 -0.21
C PHE A 86 1.01 -12.73 -0.90
N VAL A 87 1.49 -11.65 -1.49
CA VAL A 87 2.86 -11.59 -2.01
C VAL A 87 3.53 -10.36 -1.42
N ASP A 88 4.80 -10.47 -1.11
CA ASP A 88 5.55 -9.33 -0.59
C ASP A 88 6.83 -9.09 -1.39
N TYR A 89 7.32 -7.89 -1.25
CA TYR A 89 8.58 -7.44 -1.79
C TYR A 89 9.41 -6.82 -0.67
N LEU A 90 10.63 -7.28 -0.52
CA LEU A 90 11.53 -6.77 0.52
C LEU A 90 12.75 -6.11 -0.14
N ALA A 91 12.81 -4.78 -0.01
CA ALA A 91 13.98 -4.03 -0.44
C ALA A 91 15.00 -3.97 0.70
N MET A 92 16.21 -4.42 0.43
CA MET A 92 17.29 -4.43 1.41
C MET A 92 18.54 -3.80 0.84
N GLU A 93 19.30 -3.13 1.69
CA GLU A 93 20.67 -2.76 1.39
C GLU A 93 21.60 -3.97 1.55
N LYS A 94 22.67 -3.96 0.79
CA LYS A 94 23.68 -5.00 0.90
C LYS A 94 24.38 -5.03 2.26
#